data_6f446cf715a1cc5a577ea9521ddbbf6f
#
_entry.id   6f446cf715a1cc5a577ea9521ddbbf6f
#
_cell.length_a   1.000
_cell.length_b   1.000
_cell.length_c   1.000
_cell.angle_alpha   90.00
_cell.angle_beta   90.00
_cell.angle_gamma   90.00
#
_symmetry.space_group_name_H-M   'P 1'
#
loop_
_entity.id
_entity.type
_entity.pdbx_description
1 polymer ?
#
loop_
_entity_poly.entity_id
_entity_poly.type
_entity_poly.pdbx_seq_one_letter_code
_entity_poly.pdbx_strand_id
1 'polypeptide(L)'
;MALLWNGLAAAAPHIIPGAGPPEIGLRALAAEFTRQRPGTVIDIPPSVGIAGGLRALQSGEASVARLARRLTEDELRSGGLQQVVYGADAVVFVTGRDVPVTNLTEAQALALFSGATDDWEALGGPPAPVLVFYREASEIAHQALRRHIPAFAQVKFTASAKLANSDTEMREGLARYRTALGWMTLSTSDVRDDRIRALHFNGIAASADTVASGRYPMKVEHVLAWRESQLDEDLRRFLAFVTSAEGAQVLRKLQIAVPRAQPK
;
A
#
# COMPACT_ATOMS: atom_id res chain seq x y z
N MET A 1 34.95 37.54 24.36
CA MET A 1 34.32 37.06 23.12
C MET A 1 33.38 35.92 23.48
N ALA A 2 32.08 36.21 23.59
CA ALA A 2 31.07 35.17 23.84
C ALA A 2 30.57 34.66 22.47
N LEU A 3 30.84 33.40 22.16
CA LEU A 3 30.27 32.70 21.02
C LEU A 3 28.79 32.45 21.35
N LEU A 4 27.92 33.22 20.70
CA LEU A 4 26.48 32.93 20.64
C LEU A 4 26.30 31.66 19.78
N TRP A 5 26.10 30.54 20.44
CA TRP A 5 25.64 29.33 19.78
C TRP A 5 24.14 29.50 19.49
N ASN A 6 23.81 29.97 18.31
CA ASN A 6 22.45 29.90 17.78
C ASN A 6 22.10 28.42 17.52
N GLY A 7 21.62 27.74 18.55
CA GLY A 7 20.95 26.46 18.37
C GLY A 7 19.69 26.71 17.54
N LEU A 8 19.70 26.34 16.26
CA LEU A 8 18.45 26.18 15.50
C LEU A 8 17.59 25.17 16.27
N ALA A 9 16.55 25.67 16.93
CA ALA A 9 15.51 24.79 17.46
C ALA A 9 14.96 23.99 16.28
N ALA A 10 15.13 22.67 16.31
CA ALA A 10 14.53 21.80 15.30
C ALA A 10 13.01 22.04 15.36
N ALA A 11 12.41 22.35 14.20
CA ALA A 11 10.96 22.48 14.10
C ALA A 11 10.30 21.15 14.52
N ALA A 12 9.17 21.24 15.22
CA ALA A 12 8.40 20.05 15.57
C ALA A 12 8.01 19.28 14.28
N PRO A 13 8.08 17.95 14.28
CA PRO A 13 7.74 17.17 13.10
C PRO A 13 6.26 17.29 12.74
N HIS A 14 5.97 17.39 11.47
CA HIS A 14 4.61 17.25 10.94
C HIS A 14 4.23 15.79 10.89
N ILE A 15 3.31 15.36 11.73
CA ILE A 15 2.88 13.96 11.82
C ILE A 15 1.74 13.71 10.81
N ILE A 16 1.88 12.68 9.96
CA ILE A 16 0.85 12.28 8.98
C ILE A 16 0.38 10.84 9.31
N PRO A 17 -0.59 10.68 10.22
CA PRO A 17 -1.13 9.39 10.61
C PRO A 17 -2.07 8.82 9.54
N GLY A 18 -2.42 7.53 9.63
CA GLY A 18 -3.44 6.92 8.79
C GLY A 18 -3.17 5.48 8.37
N ALA A 19 -3.61 5.12 7.17
CA ALA A 19 -3.62 3.76 6.64
C ALA A 19 -2.22 3.20 6.35
N GLY A 20 -2.08 1.85 6.41
CA GLY A 20 -0.81 1.14 6.18
C GLY A 20 -0.30 1.18 4.74
N PRO A 21 -1.07 0.80 3.72
CA PRO A 21 -0.54 0.67 2.34
C PRO A 21 0.18 1.91 1.80
N PRO A 22 -0.25 3.17 2.05
CA PRO A 22 0.48 4.36 1.64
C PRO A 22 1.80 4.63 2.39
N GLU A 23 2.08 3.92 3.48
CA GLU A 23 3.17 4.24 4.41
C GLU A 23 4.55 4.21 3.74
N ILE A 24 4.87 3.15 3.00
CA ILE A 24 6.20 2.98 2.37
C ILE A 24 6.46 4.10 1.36
N GLY A 25 5.52 4.36 0.47
CA GLY A 25 5.65 5.42 -0.53
C GLY A 25 5.77 6.80 0.10
N LEU A 26 4.96 7.07 1.14
CA LEU A 26 4.97 8.38 1.79
C LEU A 26 6.22 8.60 2.64
N ARG A 27 6.77 7.56 3.29
CA ARG A 27 8.07 7.64 3.98
C ARG A 27 9.21 7.97 3.00
N ALA A 28 9.21 7.36 1.82
CA ALA A 28 10.20 7.68 0.80
C ALA A 28 10.08 9.11 0.29
N LEU A 29 8.86 9.60 0.07
CA LEU A 29 8.59 10.99 -0.28
C LEU A 29 9.02 11.96 0.83
N ALA A 30 8.69 11.66 2.09
CA ALA A 30 9.08 12.46 3.25
C ALA A 30 10.61 12.54 3.39
N ALA A 31 11.32 11.42 3.24
CA ALA A 31 12.78 11.37 3.30
C ALA A 31 13.41 12.23 2.20
N GLU A 32 12.92 12.14 0.96
CA GLU A 32 13.42 12.93 -0.16
C GLU A 32 13.13 14.43 0.03
N PHE A 33 11.93 14.77 0.50
CA PHE A 33 11.56 16.16 0.80
C PHE A 33 12.44 16.78 1.89
N THR A 34 12.65 16.04 3.01
CA THR A 34 13.53 16.48 4.11
C THR A 34 14.99 16.63 3.65
N ARG A 35 15.47 15.75 2.76
CA ARG A 35 16.83 15.87 2.17
C ARG A 35 17.02 17.20 1.43
N GLN A 36 15.98 17.67 0.74
CA GLN A 36 16.01 18.95 0.02
C GLN A 36 15.73 20.15 0.93
N ARG A 37 15.08 19.93 2.05
CA ARG A 37 14.65 20.95 3.03
C ARG A 37 14.96 20.51 4.45
N PRO A 38 16.24 20.58 4.89
CA PRO A 38 16.66 20.01 6.19
C PRO A 38 15.97 20.62 7.42
N GLY A 39 15.28 21.75 7.26
CA GLY A 39 14.52 22.40 8.33
C GLY A 39 13.10 21.85 8.55
N THR A 40 12.59 21.03 7.61
CA THR A 40 11.22 20.48 7.68
C THR A 40 11.27 18.97 7.89
N VAL A 41 10.66 18.47 8.95
CA VAL A 41 10.57 17.04 9.28
C VAL A 41 9.13 16.58 9.10
N ILE A 42 8.94 15.61 8.20
CA ILE A 42 7.65 14.94 7.99
C ILE A 42 7.75 13.55 8.60
N ASP A 43 6.95 13.29 9.63
CA ASP A 43 6.90 11.99 10.30
C ASP A 43 5.69 11.16 9.83
N ILE A 44 5.98 9.93 9.46
CA ILE A 44 4.98 8.95 9.00
C ILE A 44 4.94 7.80 10.02
N PRO A 45 4.12 7.90 11.07
CA PRO A 45 4.07 6.90 12.14
C PRO A 45 3.51 5.56 11.63
N PRO A 46 3.61 4.47 12.39
CA PRO A 46 2.93 3.22 12.09
C PRO A 46 1.43 3.40 11.85
N SER A 47 0.83 2.46 11.11
CA SER A 47 -0.58 2.56 10.73
C SER A 47 -1.54 2.56 11.92
N VAL A 48 -2.47 3.51 11.90
CA VAL A 48 -3.65 3.59 12.78
C VAL A 48 -4.95 3.35 11.98
N GLY A 49 -4.84 2.91 10.74
CA GLY A 49 -5.95 2.71 9.82
C GLY A 49 -6.57 4.01 9.28
N ILE A 50 -7.51 3.87 8.33
CA ILE A 50 -8.24 5.01 7.76
C ILE A 50 -9.00 5.76 8.86
N ALA A 51 -9.71 5.03 9.72
CA ALA A 51 -10.52 5.63 10.77
C ALA A 51 -9.66 6.42 11.79
N GLY A 52 -8.46 5.93 12.12
CA GLY A 52 -7.52 6.65 12.98
C GLY A 52 -7.03 7.94 12.34
N GLY A 53 -6.66 7.91 11.06
CA GLY A 53 -6.28 9.12 10.31
C GLY A 53 -7.40 10.16 10.24
N LEU A 54 -8.63 9.74 9.97
CA LEU A 54 -9.78 10.64 9.93
C LEU A 54 -10.09 11.25 11.30
N ARG A 55 -9.99 10.47 12.38
CA ARG A 55 -10.16 11.00 13.74
C ARG A 55 -9.12 12.07 14.06
N ALA A 56 -7.84 11.84 13.71
CA ALA A 56 -6.77 12.81 13.94
C ALA A 56 -7.02 14.14 13.16
N LEU A 57 -7.57 14.08 11.94
CA LEU A 57 -7.99 15.29 11.22
C LEU A 57 -9.19 15.98 11.89
N GLN A 58 -10.15 15.21 12.40
CA GLN A 58 -11.35 15.76 13.04
C GLN A 58 -11.04 16.44 14.37
N SER A 59 -10.15 15.85 15.16
CA SER A 59 -9.70 16.40 16.46
C SER A 59 -8.71 17.56 16.32
N GLY A 60 -8.13 17.77 15.13
CA GLY A 60 -7.04 18.74 14.94
C GLY A 60 -5.67 18.26 15.45
N GLU A 61 -5.55 16.99 15.82
CA GLU A 61 -4.28 16.36 16.21
C GLU A 61 -3.31 16.26 15.03
N ALA A 62 -3.84 16.14 13.80
CA ALA A 62 -3.06 16.18 12.58
C ALA A 62 -3.72 17.10 11.54
N SER A 63 -2.91 17.83 10.78
CA SER A 63 -3.37 18.68 9.68
C SER A 63 -3.54 17.90 8.37
N VAL A 64 -2.82 16.80 8.22
CA VAL A 64 -2.85 15.92 7.04
C VAL A 64 -2.94 14.47 7.51
N ALA A 65 -3.74 13.65 6.82
CA ALA A 65 -3.79 12.21 7.04
C ALA A 65 -3.58 11.44 5.74
N ARG A 66 -3.02 10.22 5.85
CA ARG A 66 -2.88 9.29 4.74
C ARG A 66 -4.00 8.25 4.74
N LEU A 67 -4.60 8.04 3.58
CA LEU A 67 -5.72 7.14 3.40
C LEU A 67 -5.43 6.14 2.27
N ALA A 68 -6.07 4.99 2.32
CA ALA A 68 -5.95 3.93 1.30
C ALA A 68 -7.20 3.84 0.39
N ARG A 69 -8.03 4.85 0.41
CA ARG A 69 -9.17 5.08 -0.47
C ARG A 69 -9.49 6.57 -0.54
N ARG A 70 -10.24 6.94 -1.54
CA ARG A 70 -10.84 8.28 -1.59
C ARG A 70 -11.84 8.46 -0.46
N LEU A 71 -11.96 9.69 -0.01
CA LEU A 71 -13.08 10.13 0.83
C LEU A 71 -14.36 10.10 0.01
N THR A 72 -15.44 9.74 0.66
CA THR A 72 -16.79 9.91 0.11
C THR A 72 -17.15 11.40 0.03
N GLU A 73 -18.15 11.72 -0.77
CA GLU A 73 -18.63 13.11 -0.84
C GLU A 73 -19.13 13.63 0.50
N ASP A 74 -19.75 12.75 1.32
CA ASP A 74 -20.20 13.12 2.65
C ASP A 74 -19.05 13.40 3.61
N GLU A 75 -17.98 12.58 3.57
CA GLU A 75 -16.76 12.81 4.36
C GLU A 75 -16.07 14.12 3.96
N LEU A 76 -16.06 14.45 2.66
CA LEU A 76 -15.50 15.71 2.17
C LEU A 76 -16.32 16.91 2.65
N ARG A 77 -17.64 16.87 2.46
CA ARG A 77 -18.54 17.98 2.82
C ARG A 77 -18.63 18.19 4.32
N SER A 78 -18.93 17.13 5.08
CA SER A 78 -19.10 17.22 6.54
C SER A 78 -17.83 17.58 7.28
N GLY A 79 -16.69 17.14 6.75
CA GLY A 79 -15.36 17.43 7.33
C GLY A 79 -14.73 18.74 6.90
N GLY A 80 -15.23 19.40 5.83
CA GLY A 80 -14.53 20.51 5.17
C GLY A 80 -13.15 20.06 4.69
N LEU A 81 -13.04 18.80 4.24
CA LEU A 81 -11.79 18.16 3.86
C LEU A 81 -11.53 18.30 2.37
N GLN A 82 -10.27 18.39 2.03
CA GLN A 82 -9.74 18.23 0.68
C GLN A 82 -8.97 16.91 0.59
N GLN A 83 -8.78 16.41 -0.62
CA GLN A 83 -7.98 15.21 -0.85
C GLN A 83 -7.25 15.26 -2.18
N VAL A 84 -6.16 14.51 -2.26
CA VAL A 84 -5.46 14.21 -3.50
C VAL A 84 -5.08 12.74 -3.55
N VAL A 85 -5.34 12.10 -4.69
CA VAL A 85 -4.78 10.78 -5.00
C VAL A 85 -3.40 11.01 -5.59
N TYR A 86 -2.35 10.57 -4.90
CA TYR A 86 -0.99 10.77 -5.35
C TYR A 86 -0.33 9.50 -5.88
N GLY A 87 -0.94 8.33 -5.64
CA GLY A 87 -0.44 7.06 -6.12
C GLY A 87 -1.47 5.95 -6.05
N ALA A 88 -1.09 4.80 -6.58
CA ALA A 88 -1.81 3.54 -6.42
C ALA A 88 -0.82 2.38 -6.42
N ASP A 89 -1.03 1.42 -5.53
CA ASP A 89 -0.21 0.23 -5.39
C ASP A 89 -0.99 -1.01 -5.83
N ALA A 90 -0.36 -1.89 -6.62
CA ALA A 90 -0.98 -3.15 -7.03
C ALA A 90 -1.18 -4.07 -5.82
N VAL A 91 -2.31 -4.74 -5.74
CA VAL A 91 -2.48 -5.91 -4.86
C VAL A 91 -2.13 -7.15 -5.68
N VAL A 92 -1.13 -7.90 -5.24
CA VAL A 92 -0.58 -9.04 -5.97
C VAL A 92 -0.71 -10.31 -5.15
N PHE A 93 -0.94 -11.44 -5.82
CA PHE A 93 -0.71 -12.73 -5.22
C PHE A 93 0.79 -12.97 -5.14
N VAL A 94 1.24 -13.48 -4.00
CA VAL A 94 2.65 -13.71 -3.69
C VAL A 94 2.84 -15.13 -3.22
N THR A 95 3.89 -15.78 -3.69
CA THR A 95 4.25 -17.13 -3.28
C THR A 95 5.69 -17.19 -2.78
N GLY A 96 5.99 -18.23 -2.01
CA GLY A 96 7.36 -18.59 -1.68
C GLY A 96 8.16 -18.95 -2.94
N ARG A 97 9.48 -18.91 -2.81
CA ARG A 97 10.41 -19.02 -3.94
C ARG A 97 10.34 -20.34 -4.71
N ASP A 98 10.01 -21.45 -4.05
CA ASP A 98 10.08 -22.79 -4.66
C ASP A 98 8.90 -23.11 -5.57
N VAL A 99 7.91 -22.25 -5.63
CA VAL A 99 6.79 -22.38 -6.56
C VAL A 99 7.19 -21.89 -7.94
N PRO A 100 7.26 -22.75 -8.96
CA PRO A 100 7.63 -22.35 -10.33
C PRO A 100 6.49 -21.68 -11.10
N VAL A 101 5.26 -21.76 -10.59
CA VAL A 101 4.08 -21.10 -11.16
C VAL A 101 4.30 -19.59 -11.15
N THR A 102 4.11 -18.94 -12.29
CA THR A 102 4.35 -17.50 -12.44
C THR A 102 3.08 -16.69 -12.66
N ASN A 103 1.94 -17.36 -12.86
CA ASN A 103 0.66 -16.73 -13.17
C ASN A 103 -0.48 -17.47 -12.48
N LEU A 104 -1.47 -16.74 -11.99
CA LEU A 104 -2.75 -17.28 -11.56
C LEU A 104 -3.87 -16.64 -12.36
N THR A 105 -4.80 -17.46 -12.82
CA THR A 105 -6.12 -16.99 -13.25
C THR A 105 -7.01 -16.76 -12.02
N GLU A 106 -8.09 -16.02 -12.19
CA GLU A 106 -9.09 -15.82 -11.13
C GLU A 106 -9.61 -17.16 -10.58
N ALA A 107 -9.97 -18.11 -11.47
CA ALA A 107 -10.47 -19.42 -11.07
C ALA A 107 -9.43 -20.22 -10.27
N GLN A 108 -8.16 -20.16 -10.67
CA GLN A 108 -7.07 -20.82 -9.92
C GLN A 108 -6.86 -20.20 -8.55
N ALA A 109 -6.89 -18.86 -8.46
CA ALA A 109 -6.79 -18.19 -7.16
C ALA A 109 -7.93 -18.61 -6.22
N LEU A 110 -9.18 -18.59 -6.70
CA LEU A 110 -10.33 -19.02 -5.92
C LEU A 110 -10.21 -20.49 -5.45
N ALA A 111 -9.77 -21.39 -6.34
CA ALA A 111 -9.59 -22.82 -6.03
C ALA A 111 -8.51 -23.04 -4.97
N LEU A 112 -7.37 -22.35 -5.07
CA LEU A 112 -6.27 -22.45 -4.10
C LEU A 112 -6.68 -21.92 -2.73
N PHE A 113 -7.29 -20.74 -2.66
CA PHE A 113 -7.68 -20.16 -1.38
C PHE A 113 -8.82 -20.90 -0.68
N SER A 114 -9.72 -21.52 -1.43
CA SER A 114 -10.78 -22.39 -0.87
C SER A 114 -10.31 -23.78 -0.50
N GLY A 115 -9.15 -24.23 -1.00
CA GLY A 115 -8.66 -25.59 -0.86
C GLY A 115 -9.31 -26.59 -1.81
N ALA A 116 -10.06 -26.13 -2.83
CA ALA A 116 -10.51 -26.98 -3.93
C ALA A 116 -9.33 -27.50 -4.79
N THR A 117 -8.23 -26.76 -4.76
CA THR A 117 -6.89 -27.17 -5.22
C THR A 117 -5.93 -26.94 -4.07
N ASP A 118 -5.22 -27.94 -3.64
CA ASP A 118 -4.34 -27.91 -2.46
C ASP A 118 -2.89 -28.33 -2.76
N ASP A 119 -2.58 -28.56 -4.04
CA ASP A 119 -1.25 -28.93 -4.50
C ASP A 119 -0.86 -28.13 -5.76
N TRP A 120 0.39 -27.70 -5.85
CA TRP A 120 0.93 -26.95 -6.99
C TRP A 120 1.03 -27.77 -8.26
N GLU A 121 1.05 -29.12 -8.16
CA GLU A 121 1.07 -30.00 -9.33
C GLU A 121 -0.13 -29.77 -10.25
N ALA A 122 -1.29 -29.46 -9.68
CA ALA A 122 -2.50 -29.13 -10.43
C ALA A 122 -2.36 -27.88 -11.33
N LEU A 123 -1.35 -27.03 -11.06
CA LEU A 123 -1.02 -25.84 -11.83
C LEU A 123 0.26 -26.00 -12.65
N GLY A 124 0.76 -27.23 -12.83
CA GLY A 124 1.99 -27.52 -13.57
C GLY A 124 3.28 -27.27 -12.78
N GLY A 125 3.18 -27.15 -11.47
CA GLY A 125 4.31 -27.13 -10.55
C GLY A 125 4.77 -28.54 -10.14
N PRO A 126 5.80 -28.68 -9.31
CA PRO A 126 6.14 -29.93 -8.67
C PRO A 126 5.06 -30.31 -7.63
N PRO A 127 4.90 -31.60 -7.29
CA PRO A 127 4.05 -32.03 -6.19
C PRO A 127 4.50 -31.34 -4.89
N ALA A 128 3.68 -30.41 -4.42
CA ALA A 128 3.95 -29.67 -3.20
C ALA A 128 2.65 -29.04 -2.66
N PRO A 129 2.33 -29.27 -1.37
CA PRO A 129 1.11 -28.73 -0.78
C PRO A 129 1.12 -27.21 -0.73
N VAL A 130 -0.04 -26.61 -0.98
CA VAL A 130 -0.24 -25.18 -0.90
C VAL A 130 -0.63 -24.77 0.51
N LEU A 131 0.23 -24.01 1.19
CA LEU A 131 -0.13 -23.37 2.45
C LEU A 131 -0.63 -21.95 2.17
N VAL A 132 -1.91 -21.71 2.46
CA VAL A 132 -2.53 -20.42 2.26
C VAL A 132 -2.31 -19.50 3.46
N PHE A 133 -1.86 -18.27 3.20
CA PHE A 133 -1.92 -17.16 4.15
C PHE A 133 -3.00 -16.17 3.74
N TYR A 134 -3.75 -15.67 4.70
CA TYR A 134 -4.81 -14.69 4.47
C TYR A 134 -4.76 -13.55 5.49
N ARG A 135 -5.47 -12.46 5.19
CA ARG A 135 -5.66 -11.29 6.06
C ARG A 135 -7.13 -11.19 6.45
N GLU A 136 -7.42 -10.51 7.54
CA GLU A 136 -8.80 -10.22 7.92
C GLU A 136 -9.57 -9.49 6.82
N ALA A 137 -10.89 -9.64 6.81
CA ALA A 137 -11.76 -9.03 5.81
C ALA A 137 -11.76 -7.48 5.82
N SER A 138 -11.38 -6.89 6.95
CA SER A 138 -11.21 -5.43 7.13
C SER A 138 -9.92 -4.88 6.54
N GLU A 139 -8.95 -5.76 6.23
CA GLU A 139 -7.67 -5.33 5.66
C GLU A 139 -7.86 -4.78 4.22
N ILE A 140 -7.12 -3.72 3.90
CA ILE A 140 -7.36 -2.92 2.69
C ILE A 140 -7.06 -3.68 1.40
N ALA A 141 -5.98 -4.47 1.34
CA ALA A 141 -5.68 -5.28 0.16
C ALA A 141 -6.70 -6.41 0.00
N HIS A 142 -7.18 -7.01 1.09
CA HIS A 142 -8.28 -7.97 1.07
C HIS A 142 -9.56 -7.33 0.51
N GLN A 143 -9.90 -6.12 0.95
CA GLN A 143 -11.04 -5.38 0.39
C GLN A 143 -10.85 -5.09 -1.11
N ALA A 144 -9.62 -4.77 -1.55
CA ALA A 144 -9.33 -4.58 -2.96
C ALA A 144 -9.53 -5.87 -3.78
N LEU A 145 -9.05 -7.03 -3.27
CA LEU A 145 -9.32 -8.34 -3.88
C LEU A 145 -10.84 -8.58 -4.04
N ARG A 146 -11.61 -8.39 -2.97
CA ARG A 146 -13.07 -8.61 -2.99
C ARG A 146 -13.82 -7.67 -3.94
N ARG A 147 -13.30 -6.47 -4.19
CA ARG A 147 -13.89 -5.56 -5.19
C ARG A 147 -13.62 -6.01 -6.62
N HIS A 148 -12.44 -6.55 -6.88
CA HIS A 148 -12.02 -6.95 -8.24
C HIS A 148 -12.36 -8.41 -8.57
N ILE A 149 -12.45 -9.26 -7.56
CA ILE A 149 -12.86 -10.65 -7.64
C ILE A 149 -14.06 -10.82 -6.70
N PRO A 150 -15.30 -10.49 -7.11
CA PRO A 150 -16.47 -10.55 -6.23
C PRO A 150 -16.67 -11.93 -5.60
N ALA A 151 -16.35 -13.01 -6.33
CA ALA A 151 -16.39 -14.37 -5.82
C ALA A 151 -15.45 -14.58 -4.62
N PHE A 152 -14.36 -13.81 -4.50
CA PHE A 152 -13.44 -13.89 -3.36
C PHE A 152 -14.10 -13.50 -2.04
N ALA A 153 -15.17 -12.70 -2.08
CA ALA A 153 -15.95 -12.34 -0.90
C ALA A 153 -16.68 -13.55 -0.27
N GLN A 154 -16.90 -14.60 -1.06
CA GLN A 154 -17.58 -15.83 -0.62
C GLN A 154 -16.60 -16.97 -0.33
N VAL A 155 -15.30 -16.78 -0.54
CA VAL A 155 -14.29 -17.79 -0.29
C VAL A 155 -14.26 -18.13 1.21
N LYS A 156 -14.54 -19.39 1.52
CA LYS A 156 -14.21 -19.98 2.81
C LYS A 156 -12.80 -20.51 2.69
N PHE A 157 -11.86 -19.84 3.35
CA PHE A 157 -10.46 -20.28 3.33
C PHE A 157 -10.32 -21.72 3.81
N THR A 158 -9.39 -22.46 3.18
CA THR A 158 -9.07 -23.84 3.60
C THR A 158 -8.79 -23.92 5.09
N ALA A 159 -9.11 -25.03 5.73
CA ALA A 159 -8.96 -25.21 7.19
C ALA A 159 -7.50 -25.09 7.67
N SER A 160 -6.53 -25.33 6.78
CA SER A 160 -5.09 -25.16 7.04
C SER A 160 -4.59 -23.73 6.87
N ALA A 161 -5.43 -22.81 6.36
CA ALA A 161 -5.03 -21.43 6.10
C ALA A 161 -4.60 -20.70 7.39
N LYS A 162 -3.57 -19.86 7.27
CA LYS A 162 -3.00 -19.11 8.39
C LYS A 162 -3.35 -17.63 8.27
N LEU A 163 -3.87 -17.06 9.34
CA LEU A 163 -4.08 -15.62 9.45
C LEU A 163 -2.71 -14.94 9.66
N ALA A 164 -2.41 -13.93 8.84
CA ALA A 164 -1.32 -12.99 9.04
C ALA A 164 -1.91 -11.66 9.53
N ASN A 165 -1.49 -11.16 10.68
CA ASN A 165 -2.03 -9.93 11.28
C ASN A 165 -1.36 -8.66 10.72
N SER A 166 -0.22 -8.80 10.06
CA SER A 166 0.54 -7.69 9.46
C SER A 166 1.16 -8.07 8.13
N ASP A 167 1.58 -7.08 7.34
CA ASP A 167 2.34 -7.32 6.11
C ASP A 167 3.69 -7.97 6.39
N THR A 168 4.29 -7.68 7.56
CA THR A 168 5.52 -8.33 8.01
C THR A 168 5.28 -9.83 8.27
N GLU A 169 4.22 -10.19 9.00
CA GLU A 169 3.87 -11.60 9.23
C GLU A 169 3.54 -12.33 7.92
N MET A 170 2.82 -11.69 7.00
CA MET A 170 2.55 -12.24 5.67
C MET A 170 3.85 -12.55 4.94
N ARG A 171 4.75 -11.57 4.82
CA ARG A 171 6.02 -11.72 4.13
C ARG A 171 6.90 -12.80 4.76
N GLU A 172 7.07 -12.78 6.08
CA GLU A 172 7.89 -13.78 6.78
C GLU A 172 7.27 -15.19 6.68
N GLY A 173 5.94 -15.30 6.71
CA GLY A 173 5.24 -16.56 6.49
C GLY A 173 5.50 -17.11 5.09
N LEU A 174 5.35 -16.29 4.05
CA LEU A 174 5.61 -16.68 2.66
C LEU A 174 7.09 -17.03 2.42
N ALA A 175 8.02 -16.30 3.03
CA ALA A 175 9.45 -16.57 2.93
C ALA A 175 9.86 -17.87 3.65
N ARG A 176 9.24 -18.15 4.80
CA ARG A 176 9.52 -19.35 5.60
C ARG A 176 8.94 -20.61 4.98
N TYR A 177 7.69 -20.54 4.51
CA TYR A 177 7.00 -21.65 3.89
C TYR A 177 7.07 -21.50 2.36
N ARG A 178 8.11 -22.05 1.78
CA ARG A 178 8.56 -21.83 0.40
C ARG A 178 7.54 -22.21 -0.68
N THR A 179 6.48 -22.95 -0.33
CA THR A 179 5.34 -23.31 -1.19
C THR A 179 4.05 -22.58 -0.80
N ALA A 180 4.14 -21.59 0.11
CA ALA A 180 2.97 -20.83 0.55
C ALA A 180 2.48 -19.84 -0.50
N LEU A 181 1.20 -19.49 -0.38
CA LEU A 181 0.48 -18.51 -1.20
C LEU A 181 -0.21 -17.49 -0.29
N GLY A 182 -0.15 -16.22 -0.64
CA GLY A 182 -0.87 -15.13 0.01
C GLY A 182 -1.02 -13.94 -0.91
N TRP A 183 -1.31 -12.77 -0.35
CA TRP A 183 -1.35 -11.51 -1.11
C TRP A 183 -0.74 -10.36 -0.31
N MET A 184 -0.22 -9.38 -1.03
CA MET A 184 0.37 -8.16 -0.48
C MET A 184 0.18 -7.01 -1.48
N THR A 185 0.51 -5.79 -1.07
CA THR A 185 0.76 -4.74 -2.07
C THR A 185 2.15 -4.93 -2.69
N LEU A 186 2.31 -4.55 -3.94
CA LEU A 186 3.55 -4.76 -4.68
C LEU A 186 4.73 -4.05 -4.01
N SER A 187 4.54 -2.83 -3.52
CA SER A 187 5.57 -2.07 -2.82
C SER A 187 6.01 -2.72 -1.50
N THR A 188 5.10 -3.42 -0.79
CA THR A 188 5.40 -4.11 0.47
C THR A 188 5.98 -5.50 0.26
N SER A 189 5.75 -6.11 -0.92
CA SER A 189 6.32 -7.42 -1.25
C SER A 189 7.84 -7.39 -1.34
N ASP A 190 8.43 -6.19 -1.31
CA ASP A 190 9.84 -5.92 -1.57
C ASP A 190 10.38 -6.75 -2.76
N VAL A 191 10.25 -6.20 -3.95
CA VAL A 191 10.68 -6.86 -5.21
C VAL A 191 12.15 -7.33 -5.20
N ARG A 192 12.94 -6.95 -4.19
CA ARG A 192 14.31 -7.37 -3.95
C ARG A 192 14.43 -8.56 -3.00
N ASP A 193 13.35 -8.94 -2.28
CA ASP A 193 13.36 -10.14 -1.45
C ASP A 193 13.21 -11.38 -2.34
N ASP A 194 14.33 -12.05 -2.58
CA ASP A 194 14.40 -13.22 -3.45
C ASP A 194 13.76 -14.49 -2.86
N ARG A 195 13.29 -14.44 -1.61
CA ARG A 195 12.61 -15.54 -0.91
C ARG A 195 11.14 -15.68 -1.28
N ILE A 196 10.55 -14.62 -1.85
CA ILE A 196 9.15 -14.56 -2.27
C ILE A 196 9.06 -14.03 -3.71
N ARG A 197 7.92 -14.27 -4.35
CA ARG A 197 7.70 -13.82 -5.72
C ARG A 197 6.25 -13.39 -5.93
N ALA A 198 6.06 -12.21 -6.53
CA ALA A 198 4.77 -11.78 -7.02
C ALA A 198 4.39 -12.55 -8.29
N LEU A 199 3.14 -12.99 -8.38
CA LEU A 199 2.59 -13.70 -9.52
C LEU A 199 1.90 -12.73 -10.48
N HIS A 200 1.90 -13.06 -11.77
CA HIS A 200 1.00 -12.43 -12.72
C HIS A 200 -0.44 -12.80 -12.36
N PHE A 201 -1.37 -11.95 -12.71
CA PHE A 201 -2.80 -12.24 -12.58
C PHE A 201 -3.46 -12.13 -13.94
N ASN A 202 -4.13 -13.22 -14.38
CA ASN A 202 -4.73 -13.34 -15.71
C ASN A 202 -3.74 -12.97 -16.84
N GLY A 203 -2.48 -13.39 -16.71
CA GLY A 203 -1.43 -13.13 -17.68
C GLY A 203 -0.80 -11.73 -17.60
N ILE A 204 -1.22 -10.88 -16.66
CA ILE A 204 -0.74 -9.50 -16.54
C ILE A 204 0.19 -9.37 -15.35
N ALA A 205 1.42 -8.94 -15.61
CA ALA A 205 2.36 -8.56 -14.54
C ALA A 205 1.93 -7.24 -13.88
N ALA A 206 1.94 -7.21 -12.56
CA ALA A 206 1.74 -5.97 -11.83
C ALA A 206 2.98 -5.07 -11.96
N SER A 207 2.76 -3.81 -12.25
CA SER A 207 3.78 -2.76 -12.28
C SER A 207 3.12 -1.39 -12.15
N ALA A 208 3.90 -0.35 -11.88
CA ALA A 208 3.39 1.02 -11.90
C ALA A 208 2.65 1.35 -13.22
N ASP A 209 3.20 0.90 -14.36
CA ASP A 209 2.61 1.18 -15.68
C ASP A 209 1.32 0.40 -15.94
N THR A 210 1.26 -0.88 -15.55
CA THR A 210 0.05 -1.70 -15.75
C THR A 210 -1.09 -1.25 -14.83
N VAL A 211 -0.78 -0.77 -13.63
CA VAL A 211 -1.76 -0.14 -12.71
C VAL A 211 -2.22 1.22 -13.26
N ALA A 212 -1.29 2.08 -13.68
CA ALA A 212 -1.60 3.42 -14.20
C ALA A 212 -2.43 3.37 -15.50
N SER A 213 -2.22 2.34 -16.34
CA SER A 213 -2.99 2.13 -17.55
C SER A 213 -4.34 1.42 -17.33
N GLY A 214 -4.61 0.92 -16.13
CA GLY A 214 -5.80 0.14 -15.80
C GLY A 214 -5.77 -1.31 -16.30
N ARG A 215 -4.68 -1.76 -16.93
CA ARG A 215 -4.53 -3.16 -17.35
C ARG A 215 -4.46 -4.10 -16.15
N TYR A 216 -3.78 -3.70 -15.05
CA TYR A 216 -3.80 -4.43 -13.80
C TYR A 216 -4.84 -3.83 -12.87
N PRO A 217 -5.96 -4.52 -12.59
CA PRO A 217 -7.12 -3.89 -11.95
C PRO A 217 -7.03 -3.82 -10.43
N MET A 218 -6.38 -4.81 -9.79
CA MET A 218 -6.35 -4.93 -8.33
C MET A 218 -5.37 -3.92 -7.74
N LYS A 219 -5.89 -2.88 -7.09
CA LYS A 219 -5.07 -1.80 -6.53
C LYS A 219 -5.67 -1.18 -5.30
N VAL A 220 -4.79 -0.55 -4.51
CA VAL A 220 -5.12 0.35 -3.41
C VAL A 220 -4.68 1.75 -3.78
N GLU A 221 -5.58 2.73 -3.71
CA GLU A 221 -5.22 4.13 -3.95
C GLU A 221 -4.50 4.71 -2.72
N HIS A 222 -3.48 5.54 -2.98
CA HIS A 222 -2.79 6.32 -1.97
C HIS A 222 -3.31 7.75 -1.99
N VAL A 223 -3.92 8.16 -0.89
CA VAL A 223 -4.62 9.44 -0.78
C VAL A 223 -4.08 10.22 0.42
N LEU A 224 -3.87 11.51 0.23
CA LEU A 224 -3.72 12.46 1.33
C LEU A 224 -5.01 13.27 1.46
N ALA A 225 -5.45 13.48 2.70
CA ALA A 225 -6.59 14.30 3.05
C ALA A 225 -6.18 15.35 4.07
N TRP A 226 -6.76 16.56 3.99
CA TRP A 226 -6.42 17.68 4.88
C TRP A 226 -7.57 18.69 5.00
N ARG A 227 -7.47 19.59 5.99
CA ARG A 227 -8.21 20.85 6.03
C ARG A 227 -7.32 21.99 5.60
N GLU A 228 -7.77 22.77 4.62
CA GLU A 228 -6.98 23.88 4.08
C GLU A 228 -6.58 24.91 5.14
N SER A 229 -7.50 25.20 6.08
CA SER A 229 -7.25 26.13 7.19
C SER A 229 -6.21 25.68 8.21
N GLN A 230 -5.85 24.39 8.21
CA GLN A 230 -4.88 23.80 9.14
C GLN A 230 -3.49 23.60 8.52
N LEU A 231 -3.34 23.89 7.22
CA LEU A 231 -2.06 23.76 6.54
C LEU A 231 -1.18 24.99 6.82
N ASP A 232 0.02 24.75 7.27
CA ASP A 232 1.11 25.71 7.21
C ASP A 232 1.83 25.64 5.86
N GLU A 233 2.84 26.46 5.68
CA GLU A 233 3.56 26.57 4.42
C GLU A 233 4.37 25.29 4.12
N ASP A 234 4.94 24.64 5.12
CA ASP A 234 5.75 23.44 4.93
C ASP A 234 4.88 22.25 4.49
N LEU A 235 3.71 22.08 5.07
CA LEU A 235 2.75 21.06 4.62
C LEU A 235 2.22 21.35 3.21
N ARG A 236 1.95 22.61 2.87
CA ARG A 236 1.58 22.97 1.47
C ARG A 236 2.68 22.63 0.49
N ARG A 237 3.93 22.92 0.82
CA ARG A 237 5.09 22.57 0.00
C ARG A 237 5.25 21.06 -0.11
N PHE A 238 5.03 20.32 0.98
CA PHE A 238 5.08 18.87 0.95
C PHE A 238 3.98 18.27 0.07
N LEU A 239 2.74 18.72 0.19
CA LEU A 239 1.64 18.29 -0.68
C LEU A 239 1.92 18.58 -2.17
N ALA A 240 2.49 19.74 -2.47
CA ALA A 240 2.91 20.08 -3.82
C ALA A 240 4.04 19.16 -4.31
N PHE A 241 5.03 18.84 -3.45
CA PHE A 241 6.10 17.93 -3.78
C PHE A 241 5.57 16.51 -4.05
N VAL A 242 4.67 15.99 -3.22
CA VAL A 242 4.07 14.66 -3.37
C VAL A 242 3.43 14.49 -4.75
N THR A 243 2.82 15.53 -5.29
CA THR A 243 2.14 15.52 -6.60
C THR A 243 3.01 16.02 -7.76
N SER A 244 4.27 16.36 -7.49
CA SER A 244 5.23 16.84 -8.51
C SER A 244 5.79 15.70 -9.37
N ALA A 245 6.45 16.08 -10.47
CA ALA A 245 7.19 15.14 -11.30
C ALA A 245 8.32 14.43 -10.53
N GLU A 246 8.93 15.12 -9.57
CA GLU A 246 9.99 14.57 -8.72
C GLU A 246 9.42 13.56 -7.71
N GLY A 247 8.33 13.89 -7.01
CA GLY A 247 7.61 12.95 -6.16
C GLY A 247 7.15 11.70 -6.94
N ALA A 248 6.70 11.89 -8.17
CA ALA A 248 6.36 10.79 -9.06
C ALA A 248 7.54 9.86 -9.37
N GLN A 249 8.78 10.39 -9.49
CA GLN A 249 9.98 9.57 -9.68
C GLN A 249 10.29 8.72 -8.44
N VAL A 250 10.12 9.29 -7.24
CA VAL A 250 10.29 8.55 -5.98
C VAL A 250 9.33 7.35 -5.93
N LEU A 251 8.05 7.58 -6.23
CA LEU A 251 7.02 6.53 -6.19
C LEU A 251 7.27 5.42 -7.23
N ARG A 252 7.67 5.78 -8.46
CA ARG A 252 7.97 4.79 -9.51
C ARG A 252 9.10 3.84 -9.15
N LYS A 253 10.12 4.31 -8.41
CA LYS A 253 11.21 3.44 -7.91
C LYS A 253 10.70 2.33 -6.97
N LEU A 254 9.55 2.55 -6.35
CA LEU A 254 8.86 1.59 -5.49
C LEU A 254 7.75 0.83 -6.21
N GLN A 255 7.66 0.92 -7.53
CA GLN A 255 6.60 0.34 -8.36
C GLN A 255 5.19 0.85 -8.02
N ILE A 256 5.08 2.01 -7.37
CA ILE A 256 3.82 2.68 -7.10
C ILE A 256 3.42 3.48 -8.33
N ALA A 257 2.24 3.20 -8.85
CA ALA A 257 1.67 3.94 -9.97
C ALA A 257 1.32 5.37 -9.55
N VAL A 258 1.60 6.33 -10.42
CA VAL A 258 1.18 7.73 -10.21
C VAL A 258 0.01 8.06 -11.13
N PRO A 259 -0.96 8.87 -10.68
CA PRO A 259 -2.03 9.32 -11.54
C PRO A 259 -1.47 9.97 -12.81
N ARG A 260 -2.06 9.66 -13.96
CA ARG A 260 -1.76 10.42 -15.17
C ARG A 260 -2.21 11.87 -14.94
N ALA A 261 -1.36 12.84 -15.26
CA ALA A 261 -1.79 14.22 -15.28
C ALA A 261 -3.06 14.30 -16.14
N GLN A 262 -4.17 14.74 -15.55
CA GLN A 262 -5.35 15.02 -16.34
C GLN A 262 -4.98 16.22 -17.22
N PRO A 263 -5.19 16.16 -18.52
CA PRO A 263 -5.07 17.36 -19.35
C PRO A 263 -6.03 18.42 -18.79
N LYS A 264 -5.49 19.63 -18.58
CA LYS A 264 -6.27 20.78 -18.14
C LYS A 264 -7.32 21.15 -19.17
#